data_9214ca0e6188168b0d7573a5dbdee9ac
#
_entry.id   9214ca0e6188168b0d7573a5dbdee9ac
#
_cell.length_a   1.000
_cell.length_b   1.000
_cell.length_c   1.000
_cell.angle_alpha   90.00
_cell.angle_beta   90.00
_cell.angle_gamma   90.00
#
_symmetry.space_group_name_H-M   'P 1'
#
loop_
_entity.id
_entity.type
_entity.pdbx_description
1 polymer ?
#
loop_
_entity_poly.entity_id
_entity_poly.type
_entity_poly.pdbx_seq_one_letter_code
_entity_poly.pdbx_strand_id
1 'polypeptide(L)'
;MIYKINKYSRQEIKEIISNVCGKKPTFFDRLRKKNFGTTRYLLTDIRTTSKIDFEFDNMNSTYLNFDLWNKGIVFYFRFKNSEFIATCPYYKTSFQSSDDTFTIQGDNIIFDFKILNPSSHMKFIKQLYKFKNNTI
;
A
#
# COMPACT_ATOMS: atom_id res chain seq x y z
N MET A 1 9.93 -2.48 -0.31
CA MET A 1 10.68 -2.70 0.93
C MET A 1 9.78 -2.39 2.12
N ILE A 2 9.91 -3.14 3.21
CA ILE A 2 9.08 -2.97 4.40
C ILE A 2 9.91 -2.31 5.50
N TYR A 3 9.33 -1.28 6.14
CA TYR A 3 10.00 -0.54 7.22
C TYR A 3 9.12 -0.54 8.48
N LYS A 4 9.74 -0.79 9.63
CA LYS A 4 9.08 -0.66 10.93
C LYS A 4 9.16 0.80 11.36
N ILE A 5 8.00 1.45 11.54
CA ILE A 5 7.92 2.91 11.70
C ILE A 5 8.69 3.41 12.94
N ASN A 6 8.62 2.70 14.05
CA ASN A 6 9.24 3.16 15.29
C ASN A 6 10.77 3.19 15.28
N LYS A 7 11.42 2.62 14.25
CA LYS A 7 12.87 2.69 14.08
C LYS A 7 13.35 3.96 13.40
N TYR A 8 12.44 4.82 12.96
CA TYR A 8 12.74 6.00 12.15
C TYR A 8 12.05 7.24 12.70
N SER A 9 12.67 8.42 12.49
CA SER A 9 12.02 9.70 12.77
C SER A 9 10.95 9.98 11.70
N ARG A 10 10.06 10.95 11.98
CA ARG A 10 9.06 11.41 11.00
C ARG A 10 9.71 11.88 9.71
N GLN A 11 10.84 12.61 9.82
CA GLN A 11 11.56 13.11 8.65
C GLN A 11 12.15 11.96 7.84
N GLU A 12 12.73 10.97 8.49
CA GLU A 12 13.27 9.78 7.81
C GLU A 12 12.16 8.99 7.09
N ILE A 13 10.99 8.84 7.70
CA ILE A 13 9.84 8.18 7.06
C ILE A 13 9.41 8.95 5.81
N LYS A 14 9.30 10.28 5.88
CA LYS A 14 8.96 11.11 4.72
C LYS A 14 9.99 10.95 3.59
N GLU A 15 11.26 10.91 3.91
CA GLU A 15 12.32 10.72 2.93
C GLU A 15 12.26 9.35 2.27
N ILE A 16 12.04 8.30 3.06
CA ILE A 16 11.88 6.94 2.54
C ILE A 16 10.73 6.88 1.54
N ILE A 17 9.58 7.43 1.91
CA ILE A 17 8.40 7.42 1.04
C ILE A 17 8.64 8.26 -0.21
N SER A 18 9.15 9.48 -0.06
CA SER A 18 9.32 10.40 -1.19
C SER A 18 10.37 9.91 -2.19
N ASN A 19 11.40 9.22 -1.73
CA ASN A 19 12.42 8.66 -2.63
C ASN A 19 11.85 7.60 -3.57
N VAL A 20 10.84 6.86 -3.16
CA VAL A 20 10.22 5.81 -3.96
C VAL A 20 8.94 6.30 -4.63
N CYS A 21 8.10 7.00 -3.89
CA CYS A 21 6.73 7.31 -4.30
C CYS A 21 6.53 8.74 -4.79
N GLY A 22 7.56 9.59 -4.69
CA GLY A 22 7.52 10.97 -5.15
C GLY A 22 6.77 11.89 -4.21
N LYS A 23 5.83 12.66 -4.74
CA LYS A 23 5.08 13.65 -3.95
C LYS A 23 3.72 13.12 -3.53
N LYS A 24 3.34 13.44 -2.30
CA LYS A 24 1.99 13.19 -1.82
C LYS A 24 1.02 14.12 -2.55
N PRO A 25 -0.17 13.64 -2.94
CA PRO A 25 -1.20 14.49 -3.52
C PRO A 25 -1.57 15.64 -2.59
N THR A 26 -1.75 16.84 -3.17
CA THR A 26 -2.16 18.01 -2.41
C THR A 26 -3.60 17.89 -1.95
N PHE A 27 -4.00 18.74 -1.00
CA PHE A 27 -5.38 18.81 -0.54
C PHE A 27 -6.36 19.06 -1.70
N PHE A 28 -6.00 19.94 -2.64
CA PHE A 28 -6.82 20.22 -3.83
C PHE A 28 -6.95 19.00 -4.74
N ASP A 29 -5.88 18.24 -4.93
CA ASP A 29 -5.92 17.01 -5.71
C ASP A 29 -6.87 15.99 -5.05
N ARG A 30 -6.84 15.90 -3.72
CA ARG A 30 -7.74 15.01 -2.97
C ARG A 30 -9.20 15.42 -3.13
N LEU A 31 -9.51 16.71 -3.14
CA LEU A 31 -10.86 17.21 -3.37
C LEU A 31 -11.34 16.93 -4.80
N ARG A 32 -10.45 17.10 -5.78
CA ARG A 32 -10.78 16.85 -7.18
C ARG A 32 -11.03 15.40 -7.51
N LYS A 33 -10.17 14.52 -7.02
CA LYS A 33 -10.12 13.13 -7.45
C LYS A 33 -10.82 12.17 -6.48
N LYS A 34 -11.31 12.62 -5.35
CA LYS A 34 -11.97 11.80 -4.31
C LYS A 34 -11.31 10.42 -4.16
N ASN A 35 -10.81 10.06 -2.98
CA ASN A 35 -10.24 8.73 -2.67
C ASN A 35 -8.80 8.48 -3.10
N PHE A 36 -7.85 9.18 -2.48
CA PHE A 36 -6.44 8.78 -2.51
C PHE A 36 -6.10 7.73 -1.47
N GLY A 37 -6.88 7.66 -0.39
CA GLY A 37 -6.80 6.61 0.60
C GLY A 37 -7.87 5.57 0.36
N THR A 38 -7.66 4.36 0.85
CA THR A 38 -8.61 3.26 0.69
C THR A 38 -9.33 2.96 1.99
N THR A 39 -10.47 2.26 1.88
CA THR A 39 -10.99 1.48 2.99
C THR A 39 -10.00 0.37 3.31
N ARG A 40 -10.10 -0.16 4.52
CA ARG A 40 -9.22 -1.23 4.96
C ARG A 40 -9.44 -2.51 4.16
N TYR A 41 -8.34 -3.17 3.85
CA TYR A 41 -8.35 -4.53 3.32
C TYR A 41 -7.90 -5.48 4.42
N LEU A 42 -8.44 -6.68 4.43
CA LEU A 42 -7.94 -7.73 5.31
C LEU A 42 -6.75 -8.41 4.66
N LEU A 43 -5.58 -8.27 5.28
CA LEU A 43 -4.35 -8.90 4.79
C LEU A 43 -4.38 -10.39 5.09
N THR A 44 -4.28 -11.22 4.05
CA THR A 44 -4.31 -12.68 4.20
C THR A 44 -2.93 -13.30 4.10
N ASP A 45 -1.99 -12.69 3.39
CA ASP A 45 -0.62 -13.18 3.30
C ASP A 45 0.35 -12.09 2.88
N ILE A 46 1.61 -12.19 3.33
CA ILE A 46 2.74 -11.39 2.88
C ILE A 46 3.86 -12.34 2.49
N ARG A 47 4.37 -12.17 1.27
CA ARG A 47 5.55 -12.89 0.78
C ARG A 47 6.61 -11.88 0.41
N THR A 48 7.80 -11.99 1.00
CA THR A 48 8.89 -11.07 0.74
C THR A 48 10.23 -11.75 0.92
N THR A 49 11.22 -11.30 0.14
CA THR A 49 12.62 -11.70 0.31
C THR A 49 13.36 -10.76 1.27
N SER A 50 12.76 -9.63 1.64
CA SER A 50 13.33 -8.69 2.61
C SER A 50 13.26 -9.26 4.02
N LYS A 51 14.28 -8.92 4.84
CA LYS A 51 14.22 -9.24 6.27
C LYS A 51 13.19 -8.35 6.94
N ILE A 52 12.22 -8.98 7.60
CA ILE A 52 11.21 -8.28 8.39
C ILE A 52 11.25 -8.81 9.82
N ASP A 53 10.91 -7.95 10.78
CA ASP A 53 11.00 -8.25 12.22
C ASP A 53 9.79 -9.03 12.74
N PHE A 54 9.04 -9.72 11.88
CA PHE A 54 7.88 -10.49 12.29
C PHE A 54 7.61 -11.65 11.34
N GLU A 55 6.93 -12.67 11.84
CA GLU A 55 6.31 -13.71 11.01
C GLU A 55 4.82 -13.39 10.89
N PHE A 56 4.30 -13.45 9.67
CA PHE A 56 2.88 -13.21 9.44
C PHE A 56 2.07 -14.38 9.98
N ASP A 57 1.09 -14.07 10.84
CA ASP A 57 0.21 -15.05 11.47
C ASP A 57 -1.22 -14.77 11.02
N ASN A 58 -1.80 -15.74 10.28
CA ASN A 58 -3.18 -15.65 9.79
C ASN A 58 -4.23 -15.69 10.92
N MET A 59 -3.85 -16.07 12.13
CA MET A 59 -4.78 -16.12 13.27
C MET A 59 -5.09 -14.73 13.82
N ASN A 60 -4.27 -13.74 13.53
CA ASN A 60 -4.48 -12.35 13.95
C ASN A 60 -4.95 -11.53 12.75
N SER A 61 -6.10 -10.88 12.89
CA SER A 61 -6.62 -10.02 11.83
C SER A 61 -5.70 -8.81 11.63
N THR A 62 -5.10 -8.72 10.47
CA THR A 62 -4.25 -7.59 10.07
C THR A 62 -4.93 -6.84 8.93
N TYR A 63 -5.16 -5.55 9.16
CA TYR A 63 -5.76 -4.69 8.14
C TYR A 63 -4.71 -3.78 7.55
N LEU A 64 -4.85 -3.51 6.26
CA LEU A 64 -3.92 -2.68 5.52
C LEU A 64 -4.68 -1.58 4.80
N ASN A 65 -4.11 -0.37 4.81
CA ASN A 65 -4.57 0.76 4.02
C ASN A 65 -3.51 1.14 2.99
N PHE A 66 -3.98 1.68 1.87
CA PHE A 66 -3.11 2.20 0.82
C PHE A 66 -3.19 3.71 0.76
N ASP A 67 -2.09 4.35 0.34
CA ASP A 67 -2.07 5.75 -0.03
C ASP A 67 -1.39 5.88 -1.40
N LEU A 68 -2.05 6.55 -2.34
CA LEU A 68 -1.55 6.70 -3.70
C LEU A 68 -0.80 8.03 -3.82
N TRP A 69 0.51 7.94 -4.01
CA TRP A 69 1.36 9.09 -4.29
C TRP A 69 1.57 9.21 -5.80
N ASN A 70 2.23 10.28 -6.28
CA ASN A 70 2.31 10.51 -7.72
C ASN A 70 3.18 9.49 -8.48
N LYS A 71 4.14 8.86 -7.82
CA LYS A 71 5.05 7.88 -8.45
C LYS A 71 5.03 6.50 -7.83
N GLY A 72 4.23 6.29 -6.81
CA GLY A 72 4.20 5.00 -6.14
C GLY A 72 3.09 4.89 -5.11
N ILE A 73 2.92 3.69 -4.61
CA ILE A 73 1.92 3.33 -3.61
C ILE A 73 2.59 3.11 -2.26
N VAL A 74 1.95 3.59 -1.21
CA VAL A 74 2.37 3.38 0.18
C VAL A 74 1.38 2.48 0.85
N PHE A 75 1.89 1.46 1.52
CA PHE A 75 1.09 0.50 2.27
C PHE A 75 1.30 0.75 3.76
N TYR A 76 0.20 0.85 4.52
CA TYR A 76 0.24 1.02 5.98
C TYR A 76 -0.43 -0.17 6.64
N PHE A 77 0.28 -0.83 7.54
CA PHE A 77 -0.31 -1.95 8.28
C PHE A 77 0.28 -2.05 9.69
N ARG A 78 -0.49 -2.66 10.57
CA ARG A 78 -0.09 -2.90 11.94
C ARG A 78 -0.09 -4.40 12.19
N PHE A 79 0.98 -4.89 12.77
CA PHE A 79 1.08 -6.27 13.19
C PHE A 79 1.55 -6.33 14.64
N LYS A 80 0.76 -6.99 15.50
CA LYS A 80 0.94 -6.93 16.95
C LYS A 80 0.94 -5.46 17.39
N ASN A 81 1.90 -4.98 18.12
CA ASN A 81 1.94 -3.58 18.57
C ASN A 81 2.87 -2.69 17.73
N SER A 82 3.25 -3.16 16.55
CA SER A 82 4.17 -2.43 15.68
C SER A 82 3.48 -1.97 14.40
N GLU A 83 3.82 -0.76 13.97
CA GLU A 83 3.35 -0.20 12.71
C GLU A 83 4.44 -0.33 11.65
N PHE A 84 4.00 -0.68 10.45
CA PHE A 84 4.88 -0.90 9.30
C PHE A 84 4.39 -0.07 8.12
N ILE A 85 5.35 0.36 7.29
CA ILE A 85 5.07 0.88 5.96
C ILE A 85 5.82 0.04 4.93
N ALA A 86 5.23 -0.07 3.75
CA ALA A 86 5.91 -0.60 2.58
C ALA A 86 5.69 0.37 1.43
N THR A 87 6.66 0.48 0.54
CA THR A 87 6.60 1.39 -0.60
C THR A 87 6.90 0.62 -1.88
N CYS A 88 6.22 1.00 -2.96
CA CYS A 88 6.49 0.43 -4.27
C CYS A 88 6.23 1.45 -5.36
N PRO A 89 7.20 1.70 -6.26
CA PRO A 89 6.96 2.58 -7.40
C PRO A 89 6.00 1.92 -8.39
N TYR A 90 5.19 2.70 -9.09
CA TYR A 90 4.18 2.14 -10.00
C TYR A 90 4.79 1.30 -11.11
N TYR A 91 5.97 1.66 -11.60
CA TYR A 91 6.60 0.92 -12.69
C TYR A 91 7.03 -0.50 -12.29
N LYS A 92 7.13 -0.79 -10.98
CA LYS A 92 7.41 -2.13 -10.45
C LYS A 92 6.19 -2.80 -9.85
N THR A 93 5.01 -2.17 -9.95
CA THR A 93 3.78 -2.67 -9.32
C THR A 93 2.92 -3.38 -10.35
N SER A 94 2.51 -4.59 -10.03
CA SER A 94 1.46 -5.29 -10.75
C SER A 94 0.39 -5.75 -9.77
N PHE A 95 -0.83 -5.95 -10.26
CA PHE A 95 -1.92 -6.36 -9.41
C PHE A 95 -2.93 -7.22 -10.15
N GLN A 96 -3.63 -8.04 -9.38
CA GLN A 96 -4.67 -8.91 -9.88
C GLN A 96 -5.84 -8.88 -8.92
N SER A 97 -7.03 -8.68 -9.44
CA SER A 97 -8.26 -8.61 -8.65
C SER A 97 -9.27 -9.64 -9.13
N SER A 98 -9.91 -10.32 -8.20
CA SER A 98 -11.07 -11.17 -8.44
C SER A 98 -12.25 -10.63 -7.62
N ASP A 99 -13.35 -11.39 -7.53
CA ASP A 99 -14.57 -10.89 -6.87
C ASP A 99 -14.36 -10.57 -5.39
N ASP A 100 -13.57 -11.37 -4.68
CA ASP A 100 -13.39 -11.25 -3.23
C ASP A 100 -11.92 -11.18 -2.80
N THR A 101 -10.98 -11.33 -3.71
CA THR A 101 -9.55 -11.32 -3.41
C THR A 101 -8.79 -10.32 -4.28
N PHE A 102 -7.70 -9.81 -3.74
CA PHE A 102 -6.85 -8.83 -4.40
C PHE A 102 -5.39 -9.13 -4.06
N THR A 103 -4.54 -9.14 -5.07
CA THR A 103 -3.09 -9.35 -4.91
C THR A 103 -2.34 -8.17 -5.52
N ILE A 104 -1.42 -7.60 -4.77
CA ILE A 104 -0.45 -6.61 -5.29
C ILE A 104 0.93 -7.20 -5.17
N GLN A 105 1.66 -7.15 -6.27
CA GLN A 105 3.06 -7.52 -6.33
C GLN A 105 3.90 -6.27 -6.61
N GLY A 106 4.86 -6.01 -5.75
CA GLY A 106 5.84 -4.95 -5.92
C GLY A 106 7.25 -5.51 -6.00
N ASP A 107 8.22 -4.65 -5.73
CA ASP A 107 9.63 -5.04 -5.73
C ASP A 107 9.93 -5.89 -4.48
N ASN A 108 10.16 -7.19 -4.69
CA ASN A 108 10.46 -8.18 -3.64
C ASN A 108 9.35 -8.38 -2.60
N ILE A 109 8.10 -8.03 -2.93
CA ILE A 109 7.01 -8.18 -1.98
C ILE A 109 5.71 -8.52 -2.70
N ILE A 110 4.93 -9.42 -2.12
CA ILE A 110 3.59 -9.77 -2.59
C ILE A 110 2.64 -9.72 -1.41
N PHE A 111 1.57 -8.94 -1.56
CA PHE A 111 0.48 -8.87 -0.57
C PHE A 111 -0.77 -9.51 -1.14
N ASP A 112 -1.38 -10.41 -0.37
CA ASP A 112 -2.68 -10.97 -0.67
C ASP A 112 -3.72 -10.44 0.31
N PHE A 113 -4.89 -10.02 -0.21
CA PHE A 113 -5.95 -9.40 0.56
C PHE A 113 -7.31 -10.02 0.30
N LYS A 114 -8.16 -9.94 1.31
CA LYS A 114 -9.60 -10.12 1.13
C LYS A 114 -10.26 -8.76 0.97
N ILE A 115 -11.11 -8.62 -0.04
CA ILE A 115 -11.86 -7.39 -0.31
C ILE A 115 -13.03 -7.32 0.66
N LEU A 116 -13.06 -6.29 1.51
CA LEU A 116 -14.12 -6.08 2.49
C LEU A 116 -15.25 -5.20 1.96
N ASN A 117 -14.94 -4.29 1.04
CA ASN A 117 -15.90 -3.36 0.45
C ASN A 117 -15.71 -3.31 -1.06
N PRO A 118 -16.50 -4.08 -1.83
CA PRO A 118 -16.32 -4.16 -3.28
C PRO A 118 -16.47 -2.83 -4.02
N SER A 119 -17.40 -1.96 -3.61
CA SER A 119 -17.59 -0.68 -4.29
C SER A 119 -16.42 0.27 -4.09
N SER A 120 -15.87 0.35 -2.87
CA SER A 120 -14.67 1.13 -2.59
C SER A 120 -13.46 0.55 -3.31
N HIS A 121 -13.36 -0.78 -3.38
CA HIS A 121 -12.29 -1.45 -4.10
C HIS A 121 -12.30 -1.10 -5.59
N MET A 122 -13.46 -1.08 -6.23
CA MET A 122 -13.55 -0.70 -7.64
C MET A 122 -13.10 0.74 -7.89
N LYS A 123 -13.45 1.66 -6.99
CA LYS A 123 -12.97 3.05 -7.07
C LYS A 123 -11.46 3.11 -6.92
N PHE A 124 -10.90 2.37 -5.99
CA PHE A 124 -9.46 2.30 -5.77
C PHE A 124 -8.72 1.77 -7.00
N ILE A 125 -9.20 0.68 -7.61
CA ILE A 125 -8.60 0.10 -8.81
C ILE A 125 -8.56 1.12 -9.95
N LYS A 126 -9.64 1.87 -10.14
CA LYS A 126 -9.68 2.93 -11.18
C LYS A 126 -8.63 4.00 -10.92
N GLN A 127 -8.46 4.43 -9.67
CA GLN A 127 -7.44 5.41 -9.31
C GLN A 127 -6.03 4.85 -9.48
N LEU A 128 -5.81 3.61 -9.08
CA LEU A 128 -4.51 2.95 -9.24
C LEU A 128 -4.09 2.88 -10.71
N TYR A 129 -5.01 2.53 -11.60
CA TYR A 129 -4.74 2.55 -13.04
C TYR A 129 -4.37 3.95 -13.54
N LYS A 130 -5.08 4.98 -13.11
CA LYS A 130 -4.77 6.35 -13.51
C LYS A 130 -3.37 6.78 -13.08
N PHE A 131 -3.02 6.54 -11.82
CA PHE A 131 -1.70 6.88 -11.31
C PHE A 131 -0.60 6.09 -12.01
N LYS A 132 -0.80 4.79 -12.18
CA LYS A 132 0.18 3.93 -12.84
C LYS A 132 0.42 4.35 -14.30
N ASN A 133 -0.63 4.67 -15.03
CA ASN A 133 -0.52 5.05 -16.44
C ASN A 133 0.10 6.43 -16.63
N ASN A 134 -0.08 7.35 -15.68
CA ASN A 134 0.46 8.69 -15.76
C ASN A 134 1.94 8.80 -15.36
N THR A 135 2.54 7.72 -14.87
CA THR A 135 3.95 7.72 -14.43
C THR A 135 4.90 7.11 -15.46
N ILE A 136 4.40 6.74 -16.60
CA ILE A 136 5.19 6.17 -17.70
C ILE A 136 5.81 7.27 -18.55
#